data_8e870968515fc1eac10b7d14e97ab965
#
_entry.id   8e870968515fc1eac10b7d14e97ab965
#
_cell.length_a   1.000
_cell.length_b   1.000
_cell.length_c   1.000
_cell.angle_alpha   90.00
_cell.angle_beta   90.00
_cell.angle_gamma   90.00
#
_symmetry.space_group_name_H-M   'P 1'
#
loop_
_entity.id
_entity.type
_entity.pdbx_description
1 polymer ?
#
loop_
_entity_poly.entity_id
_entity_poly.type
_entity_poly.pdbx_seq_one_letter_code
_entity_poly.pdbx_strand_id
1 'polypeptide(L)'
;MSIAENVAEIRRQMEVAALAAGRDPKGILLCAATKMNDADAVRQAIAAGVDCCGENRVQELTAKLAQNAYDGAPVHFIGHLQTNKVRQVVGKVSLIQSVDSERLLAAIDREAARQGIVQDILLEVNIGEEASKSGFAAEDILPLMEKIGEFSNICIKGLMAIPPISHISGENQKFFQKMFHLSVDIRQKKYDNVEVDCLSMGMSGDFADAIASGSTMVRVGTAIFGARDYARDSSK
;
A
#
# COMPACT_ATOMS: atom_id res chain seq x y z
N MET A 1 24.54 6.77 3.49
CA MET A 1 24.32 5.53 2.73
C MET A 1 23.58 5.87 1.45
N SER A 2 23.90 5.23 0.34
CA SER A 2 23.18 5.37 -0.92
C SER A 2 21.80 4.68 -0.86
N ILE A 3 20.92 5.00 -1.81
CA ILE A 3 19.60 4.33 -1.94
C ILE A 3 19.79 2.81 -2.09
N ALA A 4 20.79 2.39 -2.86
CA ALA A 4 21.09 0.96 -3.07
C ALA A 4 21.51 0.25 -1.77
N GLU A 5 22.39 0.86 -0.98
CA GLU A 5 22.80 0.31 0.32
C GLU A 5 21.62 0.24 1.29
N ASN A 6 20.76 1.26 1.30
CA ASN A 6 19.58 1.29 2.14
C ASN A 6 18.57 0.18 1.76
N VAL A 7 18.31 -0.01 0.46
CA VAL A 7 17.42 -1.09 -0.02
C VAL A 7 18.00 -2.46 0.35
N ALA A 8 19.30 -2.68 0.18
CA ALA A 8 19.95 -3.94 0.54
C ALA A 8 19.83 -4.22 2.05
N GLU A 9 20.02 -3.21 2.89
CA GLU A 9 19.88 -3.36 4.35
C GLU A 9 18.43 -3.66 4.75
N ILE A 10 17.44 -2.98 4.14
CA ILE A 10 16.03 -3.25 4.39
C ILE A 10 15.67 -4.68 3.98
N ARG A 11 16.12 -5.13 2.80
CA ARG A 11 15.91 -6.51 2.36
C ARG A 11 16.48 -7.53 3.34
N ARG A 12 17.69 -7.30 3.84
CA ARG A 12 18.29 -8.13 4.88
C ARG A 12 17.44 -8.19 6.16
N GLN A 13 16.94 -7.03 6.62
CA GLN A 13 16.09 -6.97 7.80
C GLN A 13 14.74 -7.68 7.58
N MET A 14 14.14 -7.52 6.40
CA MET A 14 12.90 -8.24 6.03
C MET A 14 13.13 -9.75 6.03
N GLU A 15 14.25 -10.22 5.47
CA GLU A 15 14.61 -11.63 5.47
C GLU A 15 14.75 -12.18 6.88
N VAL A 16 15.49 -11.47 7.76
CA VAL A 16 15.64 -11.86 9.17
C VAL A 16 14.28 -11.94 9.88
N ALA A 17 13.41 -10.93 9.69
CA ALA A 17 12.08 -10.93 10.30
C ALA A 17 11.19 -12.08 9.77
N ALA A 18 11.25 -12.36 8.47
CA ALA A 18 10.47 -13.44 7.85
C ALA A 18 10.93 -14.82 8.38
N LEU A 19 12.23 -15.09 8.38
CA LEU A 19 12.78 -16.34 8.87
C LEU A 19 12.50 -16.54 10.36
N ALA A 20 12.62 -15.51 11.19
CA ALA A 20 12.28 -15.55 12.61
C ALA A 20 10.80 -15.89 12.85
N ALA A 21 9.92 -15.50 11.92
CA ALA A 21 8.48 -15.80 11.94
C ALA A 21 8.12 -17.13 11.25
N GLY A 22 9.11 -17.91 10.78
CA GLY A 22 8.88 -19.16 10.05
C GLY A 22 8.24 -18.96 8.67
N ARG A 23 8.45 -17.80 8.04
CA ARG A 23 7.86 -17.42 6.75
C ARG A 23 8.91 -17.38 5.64
N ASP A 24 8.47 -17.67 4.40
CA ASP A 24 9.32 -17.48 3.22
C ASP A 24 9.52 -15.97 2.95
N PRO A 25 10.77 -15.46 2.98
CA PRO A 25 11.05 -14.07 2.65
C PRO A 25 10.61 -13.63 1.26
N LYS A 26 10.59 -14.55 0.28
CA LYS A 26 10.18 -14.28 -1.10
C LYS A 26 8.69 -13.94 -1.23
N GLY A 27 7.88 -14.32 -0.26
CA GLY A 27 6.45 -14.00 -0.20
C GLY A 27 6.15 -12.58 0.34
N ILE A 28 7.17 -11.73 0.55
CA ILE A 28 6.99 -10.40 1.15
C ILE A 28 7.55 -9.32 0.23
N LEU A 29 6.68 -8.47 -0.28
CA LEU A 29 7.03 -7.40 -1.20
C LEU A 29 7.51 -6.14 -0.47
N LEU A 30 8.54 -5.50 -1.02
CA LEU A 30 9.04 -4.19 -0.60
C LEU A 30 8.47 -3.10 -1.51
N CYS A 31 7.52 -2.34 -1.01
CA CYS A 31 7.01 -1.13 -1.66
C CYS A 31 7.82 0.09 -1.22
N ALA A 32 8.52 0.74 -2.16
CA ALA A 32 9.22 1.98 -1.91
C ALA A 32 8.23 3.17 -1.91
N ALA A 33 8.01 3.82 -0.76
CA ALA A 33 7.17 5.01 -0.68
C ALA A 33 7.90 6.23 -1.25
N THR A 34 7.67 6.52 -2.54
CA THR A 34 8.44 7.46 -3.38
C THR A 34 7.99 8.93 -3.27
N LYS A 35 7.00 9.20 -2.42
CA LYS A 35 6.53 10.58 -2.19
C LYS A 35 7.66 11.54 -1.86
N MET A 36 7.60 12.75 -2.40
CA MET A 36 8.59 13.84 -2.20
C MET A 36 10.02 13.52 -2.71
N ASN A 37 10.20 12.44 -3.46
CA ASN A 37 11.46 12.11 -4.12
C ASN A 37 11.33 12.37 -5.63
N ASP A 38 12.43 12.76 -6.26
CA ASP A 38 12.46 13.00 -7.70
C ASP A 38 12.48 11.70 -8.52
N ALA A 39 12.36 11.84 -9.83
CA ALA A 39 12.34 10.70 -10.75
C ALA A 39 13.65 9.89 -10.73
N ASP A 40 14.79 10.54 -10.48
CA ASP A 40 16.09 9.87 -10.45
C ASP A 40 16.23 9.00 -9.19
N ALA A 41 15.78 9.49 -8.04
CA ALA A 41 15.74 8.71 -6.81
C ALA A 41 14.81 7.48 -6.95
N VAL A 42 13.67 7.64 -7.65
CA VAL A 42 12.76 6.51 -7.94
C VAL A 42 13.45 5.46 -8.80
N ARG A 43 14.09 5.86 -9.90
CA ARG A 43 14.86 4.95 -10.78
C ARG A 43 15.98 4.23 -10.02
N GLN A 44 16.69 4.92 -9.13
CA GLN A 44 17.71 4.31 -8.27
C GLN A 44 17.13 3.24 -7.34
N ALA A 45 15.95 3.49 -6.74
CA ALA A 45 15.29 2.51 -5.89
C ALA A 45 14.85 1.27 -6.69
N ILE A 46 14.32 1.47 -7.90
CA ILE A 46 13.95 0.37 -8.82
C ILE A 46 15.19 -0.45 -9.21
N ALA A 47 16.27 0.22 -9.60
CA ALA A 47 17.55 -0.45 -9.95
C ALA A 47 18.15 -1.20 -8.75
N ALA A 48 17.88 -0.75 -7.51
CA ALA A 48 18.28 -1.42 -6.28
C ALA A 48 17.41 -2.63 -5.91
N GLY A 49 16.31 -2.89 -6.65
CA GLY A 49 15.50 -4.09 -6.51
C GLY A 49 14.32 -3.97 -5.54
N VAL A 50 13.65 -2.81 -5.47
CA VAL A 50 12.31 -2.74 -4.85
C VAL A 50 11.29 -3.43 -5.73
N ASP A 51 10.24 -4.04 -5.16
CA ASP A 51 9.24 -4.78 -5.93
C ASP A 51 8.21 -3.86 -6.57
N CYS A 52 7.91 -2.73 -5.94
CA CYS A 52 7.00 -1.72 -6.47
C CYS A 52 7.28 -0.34 -5.86
N CYS A 53 6.73 0.69 -6.50
CA CYS A 53 6.77 2.08 -6.02
C CYS A 53 5.40 2.50 -5.49
N GLY A 54 5.36 3.29 -4.42
CA GLY A 54 4.13 3.79 -3.82
C GLY A 54 4.07 5.31 -3.82
N GLU A 55 3.05 5.89 -4.47
CA GLU A 55 2.82 7.34 -4.50
C GLU A 55 1.65 7.79 -3.62
N ASN A 56 1.81 8.94 -3.00
CA ASN A 56 0.81 9.49 -2.09
C ASN A 56 0.00 10.65 -2.71
N ARG A 57 0.53 11.33 -3.71
CA ARG A 57 -0.08 12.52 -4.31
C ARG A 57 -0.27 12.34 -5.82
N VAL A 58 -1.46 12.64 -6.31
CA VAL A 58 -1.79 12.49 -7.74
C VAL A 58 -0.88 13.35 -8.62
N GLN A 59 -0.55 14.57 -8.17
CA GLN A 59 0.34 15.48 -8.90
C GLN A 59 1.76 14.90 -9.05
N GLU A 60 2.30 14.29 -7.98
CA GLU A 60 3.61 13.63 -8.02
C GLU A 60 3.57 12.41 -8.93
N LEU A 61 2.51 11.59 -8.82
CA LEU A 61 2.30 10.43 -9.69
C LEU A 61 2.32 10.85 -11.17
N THR A 62 1.49 11.83 -11.55
CA THR A 62 1.39 12.27 -12.96
C THR A 62 2.69 12.88 -13.48
N ALA A 63 3.38 13.67 -12.67
CA ALA A 63 4.66 14.27 -13.05
C ALA A 63 5.77 13.23 -13.26
N LYS A 64 5.83 12.21 -12.41
CA LYS A 64 6.81 11.12 -12.50
C LYS A 64 6.49 10.14 -13.62
N LEU A 65 5.20 9.84 -13.87
CA LEU A 65 4.78 9.06 -15.04
C LEU A 65 5.22 9.73 -16.35
N ALA A 66 5.08 11.04 -16.46
CA ALA A 66 5.53 11.81 -17.63
C ALA A 66 7.06 11.78 -17.83
N GLN A 67 7.81 11.42 -16.80
CA GLN A 67 9.28 11.27 -16.83
C GLN A 67 9.73 9.79 -16.93
N ASN A 68 8.80 8.86 -17.12
CA ASN A 68 9.07 7.41 -17.12
C ASN A 68 9.83 6.95 -15.86
N ALA A 69 9.53 7.56 -14.71
CA ALA A 69 10.25 7.32 -13.46
C ALA A 69 10.03 5.91 -12.90
N TYR A 70 8.95 5.25 -13.30
CA TYR A 70 8.55 3.92 -12.80
C TYR A 70 8.88 2.78 -13.77
N ASP A 71 9.62 3.05 -14.85
CA ASP A 71 10.01 2.00 -15.79
C ASP A 71 10.81 0.90 -15.06
N GLY A 72 10.36 -0.34 -15.21
CA GLY A 72 10.95 -1.50 -14.56
C GLY A 72 10.32 -1.95 -13.25
N ALA A 73 9.36 -1.19 -12.69
CA ALA A 73 8.57 -1.64 -11.51
C ALA A 73 7.14 -1.11 -11.54
N PRO A 74 6.15 -1.88 -11.04
CA PRO A 74 4.78 -1.38 -10.93
C PRO A 74 4.69 -0.22 -9.94
N VAL A 75 3.78 0.72 -10.24
CA VAL A 75 3.46 1.83 -9.33
C VAL A 75 2.08 1.61 -8.70
N HIS A 76 2.01 1.81 -7.38
CA HIS A 76 0.81 1.76 -6.57
C HIS A 76 0.44 3.17 -6.08
N PHE A 77 -0.84 3.44 -5.92
CA PHE A 77 -1.31 4.63 -5.22
C PHE A 77 -1.61 4.26 -3.76
N ILE A 78 -0.89 4.89 -2.83
CA ILE A 78 -0.92 4.54 -1.40
C ILE A 78 -1.35 5.71 -0.49
N GLY A 79 -1.67 6.87 -1.06
CA GLY A 79 -2.15 8.04 -0.32
C GLY A 79 -3.65 8.22 -0.43
N HIS A 80 -4.23 9.13 0.36
CA HIS A 80 -5.66 9.40 0.30
C HIS A 80 -6.08 9.89 -1.10
N LEU A 81 -7.02 9.18 -1.73
CA LEU A 81 -7.51 9.44 -3.06
C LEU A 81 -8.88 10.14 -3.01
N GLN A 82 -8.89 11.43 -3.35
CA GLN A 82 -10.14 12.15 -3.50
C GLN A 82 -10.91 11.67 -4.75
N THR A 83 -12.24 11.57 -4.66
CA THR A 83 -13.08 11.06 -5.77
C THR A 83 -12.97 11.87 -7.07
N ASN A 84 -12.73 13.19 -6.97
CA ASN A 84 -12.52 14.06 -8.13
C ASN A 84 -11.17 13.84 -8.84
N LYS A 85 -10.25 13.06 -8.25
CA LYS A 85 -8.93 12.72 -8.80
C LYS A 85 -8.84 11.30 -9.36
N VAL A 86 -9.87 10.47 -9.17
CA VAL A 86 -9.90 9.05 -9.59
C VAL A 86 -9.50 8.87 -11.05
N ARG A 87 -9.98 9.74 -11.97
CA ARG A 87 -9.65 9.71 -13.41
C ARG A 87 -8.16 9.85 -13.72
N GLN A 88 -7.39 10.42 -12.81
CA GLN A 88 -5.94 10.60 -12.97
C GLN A 88 -5.12 9.42 -12.44
N VAL A 89 -5.77 8.46 -11.76
CA VAL A 89 -5.12 7.32 -11.09
C VAL A 89 -5.53 5.99 -11.71
N VAL A 90 -6.83 5.75 -11.93
CA VAL A 90 -7.37 4.52 -12.53
C VAL A 90 -6.75 4.28 -13.90
N GLY A 91 -6.26 3.05 -14.13
CA GLY A 91 -5.54 2.66 -15.33
C GLY A 91 -4.11 3.22 -15.47
N LYS A 92 -3.65 4.01 -14.50
CA LYS A 92 -2.29 4.55 -14.46
C LYS A 92 -1.39 3.84 -13.43
N VAL A 93 -2.00 3.18 -12.47
CA VAL A 93 -1.32 2.41 -11.42
C VAL A 93 -1.79 0.96 -11.47
N SER A 94 -0.92 0.04 -11.10
CA SER A 94 -1.27 -1.38 -11.01
C SER A 94 -2.18 -1.69 -9.81
N LEU A 95 -2.09 -0.91 -8.72
CA LEU A 95 -2.85 -1.15 -7.50
C LEU A 95 -3.17 0.19 -6.80
N ILE A 96 -4.43 0.38 -6.39
CA ILE A 96 -4.85 1.46 -5.50
C ILE A 96 -5.02 0.86 -4.10
N GLN A 97 -4.14 1.20 -3.15
CA GLN A 97 -4.13 0.58 -1.82
C GLN A 97 -5.03 1.32 -0.80
N SER A 98 -5.47 2.51 -1.11
CA SER A 98 -6.10 3.46 -0.18
C SER A 98 -7.60 3.66 -0.46
N VAL A 99 -8.32 2.56 -0.74
CA VAL A 99 -9.77 2.64 -0.92
C VAL A 99 -10.44 2.61 0.46
N ASP A 100 -10.92 3.77 0.90
CA ASP A 100 -11.34 4.04 2.28
C ASP A 100 -12.85 4.18 2.48
N SER A 101 -13.64 4.08 1.40
CA SER A 101 -15.09 4.30 1.46
C SER A 101 -15.81 3.70 0.25
N GLU A 102 -17.08 3.31 0.43
CA GLU A 102 -17.95 2.85 -0.66
C GLU A 102 -18.09 3.92 -1.77
N ARG A 103 -18.09 5.20 -1.39
CA ARG A 103 -18.13 6.32 -2.34
C ARG A 103 -16.89 6.32 -3.26
N LEU A 104 -15.71 6.10 -2.72
CA LEU A 104 -14.48 6.03 -3.51
C LEU A 104 -14.45 4.76 -4.36
N LEU A 105 -14.84 3.62 -3.78
CA LEU A 105 -14.96 2.34 -4.47
C LEU A 105 -15.86 2.46 -5.71
N ALA A 106 -17.08 3.02 -5.55
CA ALA A 106 -18.00 3.27 -6.67
C ALA A 106 -17.45 4.26 -7.71
N ALA A 107 -16.63 5.22 -7.30
CA ALA A 107 -15.99 6.15 -8.24
C ALA A 107 -14.89 5.46 -9.07
N ILE A 108 -14.11 4.57 -8.47
CA ILE A 108 -13.08 3.77 -9.14
C ILE A 108 -13.74 2.79 -10.12
N ASP A 109 -14.76 2.05 -9.69
CA ASP A 109 -15.50 1.10 -10.52
C ASP A 109 -16.06 1.77 -11.79
N ARG A 110 -16.76 2.92 -11.62
CA ARG A 110 -17.29 3.68 -12.76
C ARG A 110 -16.21 4.16 -13.72
N GLU A 111 -15.08 4.61 -13.22
CA GLU A 111 -13.99 5.06 -14.08
C GLU A 111 -13.31 3.89 -14.78
N ALA A 112 -13.11 2.76 -14.09
CA ALA A 112 -12.60 1.54 -14.68
C ALA A 112 -13.53 1.00 -15.78
N ALA A 113 -14.85 0.99 -15.56
CA ALA A 113 -15.86 0.68 -16.55
C ALA A 113 -15.75 1.59 -17.80
N ARG A 114 -15.60 2.91 -17.58
CA ARG A 114 -15.44 3.89 -18.68
C ARG A 114 -14.19 3.60 -19.52
N GLN A 115 -13.14 3.05 -18.92
CA GLN A 115 -11.89 2.70 -19.60
C GLN A 115 -11.89 1.26 -20.15
N GLY A 116 -12.91 0.44 -19.83
CA GLY A 116 -12.99 -0.97 -20.23
C GLY A 116 -11.94 -1.84 -19.56
N ILE A 117 -11.56 -1.54 -18.31
CA ILE A 117 -10.56 -2.27 -17.53
C ILE A 117 -11.13 -2.74 -16.19
N VAL A 118 -10.44 -3.68 -15.57
CA VAL A 118 -10.62 -4.02 -14.15
C VAL A 118 -9.44 -3.42 -13.39
N GLN A 119 -9.72 -2.62 -12.34
CA GLN A 119 -8.70 -1.99 -11.50
C GLN A 119 -8.51 -2.80 -10.23
N ASP A 120 -7.27 -3.23 -9.98
CA ASP A 120 -6.89 -3.85 -8.71
C ASP A 120 -6.88 -2.82 -7.58
N ILE A 121 -7.44 -3.20 -6.42
CA ILE A 121 -7.53 -2.35 -5.24
C ILE A 121 -7.25 -3.11 -3.94
N LEU A 122 -6.84 -2.37 -2.88
CA LEU A 122 -6.93 -2.83 -1.50
C LEU A 122 -7.94 -1.96 -0.76
N LEU A 123 -8.65 -2.54 0.18
CA LEU A 123 -9.47 -1.78 1.12
C LEU A 123 -8.60 -1.28 2.28
N GLU A 124 -8.62 0.03 2.49
CA GLU A 124 -7.95 0.64 3.64
C GLU A 124 -8.83 0.49 4.87
N VAL A 125 -8.26 -0.11 5.93
CA VAL A 125 -8.96 -0.34 7.21
C VAL A 125 -8.40 0.60 8.27
N ASN A 126 -9.25 1.37 8.93
CA ASN A 126 -8.91 2.18 10.10
C ASN A 126 -8.78 1.28 11.35
N ILE A 127 -7.73 0.49 11.37
CA ILE A 127 -7.54 -0.56 12.38
C ILE A 127 -7.32 -0.02 13.80
N GLY A 128 -6.86 1.23 13.90
CA GLY A 128 -6.63 1.93 15.16
C GLY A 128 -7.86 2.65 15.70
N GLU A 129 -8.98 2.68 14.94
CA GLU A 129 -10.23 3.35 15.29
C GLU A 129 -10.03 4.86 15.62
N GLU A 130 -9.05 5.49 14.95
CA GLU A 130 -8.74 6.91 15.13
C GLU A 130 -9.70 7.75 14.28
N ALA A 131 -10.51 8.62 14.89
CA ALA A 131 -11.50 9.45 14.19
C ALA A 131 -10.90 10.39 13.13
N SER A 132 -9.61 10.70 13.20
CA SER A 132 -8.90 11.55 12.25
C SER A 132 -8.33 10.81 11.04
N LYS A 133 -8.40 9.48 11.00
CA LYS A 133 -7.85 8.65 9.92
C LYS A 133 -8.93 8.16 8.97
N SER A 134 -8.55 8.04 7.69
CA SER A 134 -9.35 7.38 6.65
C SER A 134 -9.39 5.86 6.87
N GLY A 135 -10.28 5.20 6.17
CA GLY A 135 -10.42 3.75 6.17
C GLY A 135 -11.80 3.30 6.63
N PHE A 136 -12.20 2.12 6.16
CA PHE A 136 -13.40 1.45 6.67
C PHE A 136 -13.21 1.02 8.13
N ALA A 137 -14.27 1.01 8.93
CA ALA A 137 -14.22 0.30 10.19
C ALA A 137 -14.03 -1.21 9.92
N ALA A 138 -13.30 -1.90 10.80
CA ALA A 138 -13.01 -3.32 10.59
C ALA A 138 -14.29 -4.19 10.52
N GLU A 139 -15.31 -3.83 11.31
CA GLU A 139 -16.63 -4.46 11.33
C GLU A 139 -17.43 -4.27 10.04
N ASP A 140 -17.16 -3.22 9.27
CA ASP A 140 -17.88 -2.92 8.02
C ASP A 140 -17.34 -3.72 6.82
N ILE A 141 -16.16 -4.31 6.93
CA ILE A 141 -15.51 -5.01 5.82
C ILE A 141 -16.30 -6.25 5.38
N LEU A 142 -16.70 -7.12 6.31
CA LEU A 142 -17.45 -8.33 5.96
C LEU A 142 -18.85 -8.00 5.39
N PRO A 143 -19.62 -7.05 5.94
CA PRO A 143 -20.84 -6.53 5.29
C PRO A 143 -20.61 -5.96 3.89
N LEU A 144 -19.51 -5.24 3.65
CA LEU A 144 -19.17 -4.73 2.34
C LEU A 144 -18.92 -5.88 1.34
N MET A 145 -18.25 -6.95 1.76
CA MET A 145 -17.99 -8.10 0.89
C MET A 145 -19.28 -8.75 0.35
N GLU A 146 -20.37 -8.74 1.11
CA GLU A 146 -21.66 -9.30 0.63
C GLU A 146 -22.27 -8.50 -0.54
N LYS A 147 -21.82 -7.25 -0.74
CA LYS A 147 -22.29 -6.36 -1.82
C LYS A 147 -21.25 -6.21 -2.93
N ILE A 148 -20.06 -6.80 -2.79
CA ILE A 148 -18.93 -6.47 -3.64
C ILE A 148 -19.15 -6.86 -5.11
N GLY A 149 -20.00 -7.83 -5.37
CA GLY A 149 -20.41 -8.23 -6.73
C GLY A 149 -21.12 -7.13 -7.54
N GLU A 150 -21.58 -6.05 -6.88
CA GLU A 150 -22.15 -4.88 -7.57
C GLU A 150 -21.08 -4.06 -8.32
N PHE A 151 -19.80 -4.25 -7.99
CA PHE A 151 -18.66 -3.52 -8.55
C PHE A 151 -17.83 -4.42 -9.46
N SER A 152 -18.27 -4.58 -10.70
CA SER A 152 -17.71 -5.57 -11.64
C SER A 152 -16.39 -5.15 -12.31
N ASN A 153 -15.97 -3.89 -12.15
CA ASN A 153 -14.78 -3.34 -12.80
C ASN A 153 -13.63 -3.07 -11.83
N ILE A 154 -13.70 -3.70 -10.65
CA ILE A 154 -12.61 -3.75 -9.68
C ILE A 154 -12.32 -5.18 -9.26
N CYS A 155 -11.07 -5.42 -8.82
CA CYS A 155 -10.68 -6.64 -8.13
C CYS A 155 -10.06 -6.28 -6.78
N ILE A 156 -10.63 -6.78 -5.66
CA ILE A 156 -10.04 -6.61 -4.33
C ILE A 156 -8.92 -7.61 -4.15
N LYS A 157 -7.68 -7.12 -4.14
CA LYS A 157 -6.47 -7.94 -3.93
C LYS A 157 -6.11 -8.11 -2.45
N GLY A 158 -6.84 -7.48 -1.55
CA GLY A 158 -6.60 -7.60 -0.11
C GLY A 158 -6.87 -6.33 0.68
N LEU A 159 -6.13 -6.17 1.78
CA LEU A 159 -6.33 -5.11 2.76
C LEU A 159 -5.07 -4.27 2.96
N MET A 160 -5.26 -3.01 3.34
CA MET A 160 -4.20 -2.09 3.73
C MET A 160 -4.53 -1.48 5.10
N ALA A 161 -3.52 -1.27 5.94
CA ALA A 161 -3.69 -0.51 7.16
C ALA A 161 -2.45 0.32 7.51
N ILE A 162 -2.71 1.44 8.20
CA ILE A 162 -1.70 2.28 8.84
C ILE A 162 -2.08 2.39 10.32
N PRO A 163 -1.48 1.59 11.21
CA PRO A 163 -1.78 1.65 12.63
C PRO A 163 -1.38 2.99 13.24
N PRO A 164 -1.79 3.28 14.48
CA PRO A 164 -1.29 4.44 15.22
C PRO A 164 0.24 4.49 15.27
N ILE A 165 0.79 5.72 15.27
CA ILE A 165 2.24 5.89 15.42
C ILE A 165 2.64 5.40 16.81
N SER A 166 3.56 4.44 16.85
CA SER A 166 4.18 3.98 18.09
C SER A 166 5.70 4.00 17.96
N HIS A 167 6.35 4.31 19.07
CA HIS A 167 7.81 4.24 19.23
C HIS A 167 8.22 3.03 20.08
N ILE A 168 7.25 2.21 20.49
CA ILE A 168 7.48 1.01 21.32
C ILE A 168 7.37 -0.21 20.38
N SER A 169 8.45 -1.00 20.33
CA SER A 169 8.48 -2.24 19.57
C SER A 169 7.39 -3.20 20.08
N GLY A 170 6.68 -3.83 19.14
CA GLY A 170 5.60 -4.78 19.46
C GLY A 170 4.24 -4.15 19.76
N GLU A 171 4.14 -2.84 20.00
CA GLU A 171 2.86 -2.20 20.33
C GLU A 171 1.82 -2.31 19.22
N ASN A 172 2.26 -2.28 17.97
CA ASN A 172 1.39 -2.40 16.79
C ASN A 172 1.02 -3.84 16.43
N GLN A 173 1.62 -4.86 17.05
CA GLN A 173 1.34 -6.28 16.73
C GLN A 173 -0.14 -6.61 16.85
N LYS A 174 -0.85 -6.10 17.87
CA LYS A 174 -2.30 -6.32 18.04
C LYS A 174 -3.12 -5.85 16.83
N PHE A 175 -2.75 -4.73 16.22
CA PHE A 175 -3.41 -4.20 15.03
C PHE A 175 -3.08 -5.04 13.79
N PHE A 176 -1.83 -5.44 13.63
CA PHE A 176 -1.41 -6.31 12.54
C PHE A 176 -2.07 -7.69 12.61
N GLN A 177 -2.19 -8.27 13.82
CA GLN A 177 -2.90 -9.53 14.04
C GLN A 177 -4.40 -9.40 13.71
N LYS A 178 -5.07 -8.29 14.15
CA LYS A 178 -6.47 -8.02 13.79
C LYS A 178 -6.66 -7.98 12.27
N MET A 179 -5.73 -7.31 11.55
CA MET A 179 -5.73 -7.27 10.07
C MET A 179 -5.54 -8.65 9.45
N PHE A 180 -4.61 -9.45 9.98
CA PHE A 180 -4.38 -10.81 9.50
C PHE A 180 -5.63 -11.67 9.66
N HIS A 181 -6.26 -11.67 10.84
CA HIS A 181 -7.50 -12.42 11.07
C HIS A 181 -8.62 -11.99 10.13
N LEU A 182 -8.83 -10.68 9.94
CA LEU A 182 -9.81 -10.17 9.00
C LEU A 182 -9.55 -10.67 7.57
N SER A 183 -8.29 -10.71 7.14
CA SER A 183 -7.91 -11.25 5.82
C SER A 183 -8.22 -12.75 5.69
N VAL A 184 -8.04 -13.52 6.76
CA VAL A 184 -8.38 -14.95 6.82
C VAL A 184 -9.90 -15.15 6.72
N ASP A 185 -10.69 -14.35 7.46
CA ASP A 185 -12.15 -14.43 7.44
C ASP A 185 -12.72 -14.15 6.04
N ILE A 186 -12.16 -13.17 5.32
CA ILE A 186 -12.56 -12.89 3.93
C ILE A 186 -12.22 -14.07 3.01
N ARG A 187 -11.03 -14.66 3.15
CA ARG A 187 -10.60 -15.82 2.32
C ARG A 187 -11.46 -17.06 2.49
N GLN A 188 -12.08 -17.24 3.66
CA GLN A 188 -12.96 -18.40 3.92
C GLN A 188 -14.22 -18.39 3.07
N LYS A 189 -14.64 -17.21 2.61
CA LYS A 189 -15.76 -17.02 1.70
C LYS A 189 -15.23 -16.79 0.27
N LYS A 190 -15.96 -17.30 -0.72
CA LYS A 190 -15.63 -17.08 -2.12
C LYS A 190 -16.48 -15.93 -2.64
N TYR A 191 -15.81 -14.93 -3.17
CA TYR A 191 -16.42 -13.80 -3.87
C TYR A 191 -15.82 -13.70 -5.27
N ASP A 192 -16.61 -13.33 -6.29
CA ASP A 192 -16.19 -13.40 -7.69
C ASP A 192 -15.04 -12.45 -8.07
N ASN A 193 -14.96 -11.30 -7.39
CA ASN A 193 -13.98 -10.26 -7.68
C ASN A 193 -13.07 -9.94 -6.47
N VAL A 194 -12.80 -10.96 -5.64
CA VAL A 194 -11.95 -10.83 -4.44
C VAL A 194 -10.87 -11.92 -4.42
N GLU A 195 -9.63 -11.48 -4.39
CA GLU A 195 -8.43 -12.30 -4.27
C GLU A 195 -7.56 -11.72 -3.14
N VAL A 196 -7.71 -12.24 -1.91
CA VAL A 196 -7.01 -11.64 -0.74
C VAL A 196 -5.60 -12.19 -0.62
N ASP A 197 -4.72 -11.79 -1.53
CA ASP A 197 -3.31 -12.21 -1.55
C ASP A 197 -2.38 -11.14 -0.96
N CYS A 198 -2.84 -9.89 -0.89
CA CYS A 198 -2.05 -8.77 -0.39
C CYS A 198 -2.55 -8.28 0.96
N LEU A 199 -1.66 -8.32 1.95
CA LEU A 199 -1.84 -7.66 3.24
C LEU A 199 -0.77 -6.59 3.39
N SER A 200 -1.11 -5.36 2.99
CA SER A 200 -0.20 -4.22 2.97
C SER A 200 -0.22 -3.50 4.31
N MET A 201 0.77 -3.77 5.14
CA MET A 201 0.94 -3.15 6.45
C MET A 201 2.40 -3.18 6.91
N GLY A 202 2.77 -2.24 7.76
CA GLY A 202 4.15 -2.04 8.20
C GLY A 202 4.91 -1.01 7.39
N MET A 203 5.64 -0.16 8.09
CA MET A 203 6.45 0.93 7.56
C MET A 203 7.86 0.88 8.16
N SER A 204 8.69 1.90 7.90
CA SER A 204 10.10 1.95 8.32
C SER A 204 10.35 1.64 9.80
N GLY A 205 9.39 1.91 10.69
CA GLY A 205 9.55 1.72 12.14
C GLY A 205 8.99 0.41 12.70
N ASP A 206 8.13 -0.29 11.95
CA ASP A 206 7.36 -1.42 12.48
C ASP A 206 7.16 -2.58 11.47
N PHE A 207 7.86 -2.55 10.32
CA PHE A 207 7.67 -3.58 9.29
C PHE A 207 8.07 -4.98 9.78
N ALA A 208 9.01 -5.11 10.72
CA ALA A 208 9.39 -6.40 11.27
C ALA A 208 8.23 -7.05 12.06
N ASP A 209 7.53 -6.26 12.89
CA ASP A 209 6.34 -6.69 13.62
C ASP A 209 5.18 -7.03 12.66
N ALA A 210 5.04 -6.24 11.60
CA ALA A 210 4.05 -6.50 10.55
C ALA A 210 4.32 -7.81 9.81
N ILE A 211 5.59 -8.07 9.45
CA ILE A 211 6.03 -9.33 8.84
C ILE A 211 5.72 -10.50 9.78
N ALA A 212 6.07 -10.40 11.05
CA ALA A 212 5.79 -11.44 12.05
C ALA A 212 4.29 -11.71 12.20
N SER A 213 3.44 -10.72 11.93
CA SER A 213 1.98 -10.80 12.01
C SER A 213 1.29 -11.14 10.68
N GLY A 214 2.04 -11.50 9.62
CA GLY A 214 1.44 -11.97 8.36
C GLY A 214 1.44 -10.98 7.21
N SER A 215 2.04 -9.79 7.32
CA SER A 215 2.17 -8.85 6.19
C SER A 215 2.80 -9.51 4.97
N THR A 216 2.24 -9.26 3.79
CA THR A 216 2.80 -9.70 2.50
C THR A 216 3.38 -8.52 1.69
N MET A 217 3.17 -7.29 2.15
CA MET A 217 3.76 -6.09 1.57
C MET A 217 4.07 -5.07 2.67
N VAL A 218 5.31 -4.59 2.71
CA VAL A 218 5.73 -3.49 3.59
C VAL A 218 6.02 -2.23 2.78
N ARG A 219 5.72 -1.05 3.34
CA ARG A 219 5.87 0.24 2.66
C ARG A 219 6.93 1.07 3.35
N VAL A 220 8.09 1.17 2.73
CA VAL A 220 9.27 1.82 3.32
C VAL A 220 9.64 3.09 2.55
N GLY A 221 9.74 4.21 3.22
CA GLY A 221 10.13 5.49 2.62
C GLY A 221 11.41 6.04 3.23
N THR A 222 11.33 6.56 4.44
CA THR A 222 12.46 7.25 5.11
C THR A 222 13.71 6.40 5.23
N ALA A 223 13.57 5.10 5.45
CA ALA A 223 14.72 4.20 5.53
C ALA A 223 15.38 3.94 4.16
N ILE A 224 14.68 4.12 3.03
CA ILE A 224 15.24 4.02 1.68
C ILE A 224 15.86 5.37 1.27
N PHE A 225 15.10 6.46 1.36
CA PHE A 225 15.45 7.75 0.76
C PHE A 225 16.12 8.73 1.72
N GLY A 226 16.19 8.40 3.01
CA GLY A 226 16.73 9.28 4.05
C GLY A 226 15.66 10.15 4.73
N ALA A 227 16.10 10.92 5.75
CA ALA A 227 15.24 11.88 6.43
C ALA A 227 14.79 12.99 5.48
N ARG A 228 13.55 13.46 5.65
CA ARG A 228 12.95 14.49 4.82
C ARG A 228 13.60 15.85 5.05
N ASP A 229 14.02 16.51 3.98
CA ASP A 229 14.43 17.89 4.01
C ASP A 229 13.22 18.80 3.76
N TYR A 230 12.52 19.18 4.82
CA TYR A 230 11.34 20.05 4.74
C TYR A 230 11.67 21.49 4.29
N ALA A 231 12.94 21.86 4.24
CA ALA A 231 13.37 23.22 3.83
C ALA A 231 13.22 23.45 2.30
N ARG A 232 13.15 22.40 1.50
CA ARG A 232 13.00 22.50 0.03
C ARG A 232 11.56 22.69 -0.45
N ASP A 233 10.55 22.48 0.40
CA ASP A 233 9.11 22.53 0.01
C ASP A 233 8.48 23.93 0.26
N SER A 234 9.18 24.84 0.94
CA SER A 234 8.68 26.21 1.23
C SER A 234 9.00 27.24 0.14
N SER A 235 9.56 26.82 -0.99
CA SER A 235 10.00 27.71 -2.08
C SER A 235 9.37 27.39 -3.45
N LYS A 236 8.17 26.75 -3.45
CA LYS A 236 7.39 26.56 -4.71
C LYS A 236 5.95 26.93 -4.54
#